data_969d44d1a2ba00ba77a68a646af40cc1
#
_entry.id   969d44d1a2ba00ba77a68a646af40cc1
#
_cell.length_a   1.000
_cell.length_b   1.000
_cell.length_c   1.000
_cell.angle_alpha   90.00
_cell.angle_beta   90.00
_cell.angle_gamma   90.00
#
_symmetry.space_group_name_H-M   'P 1'
#
loop_
_entity.id
_entity.type
_entity.pdbx_description
1 polymer ?
#
loop_
_entity_poly.entity_id
_entity_poly.type
_entity_poly.pdbx_seq_one_letter_code
_entity_poly.pdbx_strand_id
1 'polypeptide(L)'
;MDPDNAAKYFSNAKSARDNVDSLVSEVNSILDPMRDKKFVVFHDAYQYFERAFGISASGAISLGDASDPSPARIAEIRKRVVDEAVECVLAEPQFNQGTVKAVIEGTKANTTVIDPLGVKLEPGPSLYENLIRNLATNLAKCF
;
A
#
# COMPACT_ATOMS: atom_id res chain seq x y z
N MET A 1 -29.14 2.12 22.54
CA MET A 1 -29.46 2.87 21.29
C MET A 1 -29.82 4.30 21.70
N ASP A 2 -29.47 5.29 20.88
CA ASP A 2 -29.60 6.74 21.17
C ASP A 2 -30.48 7.39 20.09
N PRO A 3 -31.81 7.25 20.18
CA PRO A 3 -32.74 7.73 19.16
C PRO A 3 -32.78 9.26 19.04
N ASP A 4 -32.48 9.98 20.12
CA ASP A 4 -32.53 11.46 20.15
C ASP A 4 -31.44 12.07 19.25
N ASN A 5 -30.33 11.33 19.00
CA ASN A 5 -29.25 11.73 18.11
C ASN A 5 -29.33 11.08 16.72
N ALA A 6 -30.39 10.39 16.36
CA ALA A 6 -30.50 9.68 15.08
C ALA A 6 -30.21 10.58 13.85
N ALA A 7 -30.78 11.78 13.83
CA ALA A 7 -30.55 12.74 12.73
C ALA A 7 -29.07 13.14 12.60
N LYS A 8 -28.36 13.28 13.72
CA LYS A 8 -26.94 13.58 13.75
C LYS A 8 -26.10 12.42 13.22
N TYR A 9 -26.45 11.18 13.59
CA TYR A 9 -25.79 9.99 13.07
C TYR A 9 -25.98 9.85 11.54
N PHE A 10 -27.20 10.10 11.05
CA PHE A 10 -27.47 10.11 9.61
C PHE A 10 -26.65 11.17 8.87
N SER A 11 -26.59 12.39 9.40
CA SER A 11 -25.78 13.47 8.81
C SER A 11 -24.30 13.14 8.79
N ASN A 12 -23.77 12.62 9.89
CA ASN A 12 -22.36 12.22 9.98
C ASN A 12 -22.04 11.08 9.00
N ALA A 13 -22.93 10.08 8.92
CA ALA A 13 -22.74 8.95 8.00
C ALA A 13 -22.79 9.40 6.53
N LYS A 14 -23.70 10.35 6.19
CA LYS A 14 -23.74 10.93 4.86
C LYS A 14 -22.43 11.66 4.53
N SER A 15 -21.97 12.54 5.41
CA SER A 15 -20.73 13.28 5.20
C SER A 15 -19.52 12.34 5.05
N ALA A 16 -19.45 11.29 5.87
CA ALA A 16 -18.38 10.31 5.78
C ALA A 16 -18.40 9.55 4.43
N ARG A 17 -19.58 9.21 3.91
CA ARG A 17 -19.68 8.59 2.58
C ARG A 17 -19.23 9.54 1.47
N ASP A 18 -19.71 10.78 1.49
CA ASP A 18 -19.32 11.78 0.49
C ASP A 18 -17.80 12.00 0.48
N ASN A 19 -17.16 12.00 1.66
CA ASN A 19 -15.70 12.09 1.78
C ASN A 19 -14.99 10.84 1.20
N VAL A 20 -15.49 9.64 1.51
CA VAL A 20 -14.91 8.39 0.99
C VAL A 20 -15.07 8.32 -0.54
N ASP A 21 -16.21 8.71 -1.10
CA ASP A 21 -16.44 8.73 -2.54
C ASP A 21 -15.47 9.70 -3.24
N SER A 22 -15.23 10.85 -2.63
CA SER A 22 -14.23 11.82 -3.10
C SER A 22 -12.81 11.25 -3.03
N LEU A 23 -12.46 10.58 -1.94
CA LEU A 23 -11.17 9.92 -1.76
C LEU A 23 -10.96 8.81 -2.79
N VAL A 24 -11.98 7.98 -3.05
CA VAL A 24 -11.91 6.92 -4.08
C VAL A 24 -11.63 7.53 -5.46
N SER A 25 -12.28 8.63 -5.79
CA SER A 25 -12.07 9.34 -7.06
C SER A 25 -10.65 9.90 -7.17
N GLU A 26 -10.14 10.51 -6.10
CA GLU A 26 -8.78 11.04 -6.01
C GLU A 26 -7.74 9.92 -6.17
N VAL A 27 -7.87 8.84 -5.39
CA VAL A 27 -6.94 7.70 -5.41
C VAL A 27 -6.94 7.00 -6.78
N ASN A 28 -8.10 6.83 -7.41
CA ASN A 28 -8.17 6.31 -8.78
C ASN A 28 -7.38 7.18 -9.75
N SER A 29 -7.51 8.51 -9.65
CA SER A 29 -6.75 9.44 -10.51
C SER A 29 -5.23 9.34 -10.29
N ILE A 30 -4.78 9.11 -9.06
CA ILE A 30 -3.37 8.92 -8.73
C ILE A 30 -2.85 7.59 -9.31
N LEU A 31 -3.64 6.53 -9.19
CA LEU A 31 -3.22 5.17 -9.53
C LEU A 31 -3.50 4.78 -10.99
N ASP A 32 -4.31 5.54 -11.72
CA ASP A 32 -4.65 5.23 -13.11
C ASP A 32 -3.42 5.02 -14.02
N PRO A 33 -2.36 5.86 -13.94
CA PRO A 33 -1.13 5.64 -14.70
C PRO A 33 -0.33 4.40 -14.25
N MET A 34 -0.67 3.82 -13.10
CA MET A 34 0.06 2.70 -12.47
C MET A 34 -0.56 1.33 -12.72
N ARG A 35 -1.70 1.25 -13.42
CA ARG A 35 -2.48 0.00 -13.57
C ARG A 35 -1.69 -1.13 -14.23
N ASP A 36 -0.81 -0.81 -15.18
CA ASP A 36 0.02 -1.78 -15.89
C ASP A 36 1.43 -1.90 -15.29
N LYS A 37 1.70 -1.20 -14.19
CA LYS A 37 3.00 -1.19 -13.54
C LYS A 37 3.17 -2.41 -12.63
N LYS A 38 4.38 -2.96 -12.62
CA LYS A 38 4.72 -4.13 -11.81
C LYS A 38 5.45 -3.73 -10.54
N PHE A 39 4.93 -4.17 -9.43
CA PHE A 39 5.53 -3.94 -8.11
C PHE A 39 5.49 -5.17 -7.23
N VAL A 40 6.38 -5.22 -6.26
CA VAL A 40 6.43 -6.23 -5.20
C VAL A 40 6.23 -5.53 -3.87
N VAL A 41 5.40 -6.10 -3.00
CA VAL A 41 5.17 -5.61 -1.63
C VAL A 41 6.10 -6.29 -0.62
N PHE A 42 6.32 -5.68 0.56
CA PHE A 42 7.09 -6.35 1.60
C PHE A 42 6.33 -7.58 2.13
N HIS A 43 5.09 -7.39 2.56
CA HIS A 43 4.20 -8.49 2.95
C HIS A 43 2.81 -8.31 2.33
N ASP A 44 2.01 -9.38 2.31
CA ASP A 44 0.72 -9.41 1.62
C ASP A 44 -0.42 -8.79 2.46
N ALA A 45 -0.33 -7.48 2.71
CA ALA A 45 -1.31 -6.73 3.49
C ALA A 45 -2.24 -5.84 2.66
N TYR A 46 -2.07 -5.80 1.35
CA TYR A 46 -2.68 -4.78 0.49
C TYR A 46 -3.85 -5.28 -0.36
N GLN A 47 -4.28 -6.52 -0.23
CA GLN A 47 -5.28 -7.17 -1.09
C GLN A 47 -6.59 -6.39 -1.24
N TYR A 48 -7.08 -5.76 -0.15
CA TYR A 48 -8.29 -4.94 -0.20
C TYR A 48 -8.07 -3.64 -0.97
N PHE A 49 -6.92 -2.99 -0.76
CA PHE A 49 -6.51 -1.79 -1.50
C PHE A 49 -6.31 -2.10 -2.98
N GLU A 50 -5.59 -3.16 -3.30
CA GLU A 50 -5.35 -3.62 -4.67
C GLU A 50 -6.67 -3.88 -5.41
N ARG A 51 -7.58 -4.62 -4.77
CA ARG A 51 -8.89 -4.92 -5.36
C ARG A 51 -9.76 -3.68 -5.54
N ALA A 52 -9.75 -2.77 -4.56
CA ALA A 52 -10.56 -1.55 -4.61
C ALA A 52 -10.14 -0.62 -5.75
N PHE A 53 -8.85 -0.59 -6.07
CA PHE A 53 -8.28 0.35 -7.04
C PHE A 53 -7.78 -0.31 -8.33
N GLY A 54 -7.99 -1.61 -8.52
CA GLY A 54 -7.68 -2.32 -9.76
C GLY A 54 -6.19 -2.39 -10.09
N ILE A 55 -5.35 -2.49 -9.06
CA ILE A 55 -3.91 -2.75 -9.17
C ILE A 55 -3.61 -4.11 -8.54
N SER A 56 -2.44 -4.70 -8.81
CA SER A 56 -2.06 -5.99 -8.22
C SER A 56 -0.55 -6.10 -8.07
N ALA A 57 -0.09 -6.49 -6.88
CA ALA A 57 1.31 -6.81 -6.66
C ALA A 57 1.71 -8.08 -7.42
N SER A 58 2.91 -8.10 -8.00
CA SER A 58 3.51 -9.28 -8.62
C SER A 58 3.94 -10.33 -7.59
N GLY A 59 4.00 -9.96 -6.32
CA GLY A 59 4.34 -10.85 -5.21
C GLY A 59 4.70 -10.11 -3.93
N ALA A 60 4.98 -10.88 -2.88
CA ALA A 60 5.41 -10.36 -1.58
C ALA A 60 6.75 -10.97 -1.17
N ILE A 61 7.62 -10.18 -0.52
CA ILE A 61 8.92 -10.63 -0.02
C ILE A 61 8.71 -11.62 1.13
N SER A 62 7.95 -11.23 2.14
CA SER A 62 7.57 -12.08 3.27
C SER A 62 6.18 -12.68 3.06
N LEU A 63 6.01 -13.91 3.53
CA LEU A 63 4.71 -14.61 3.52
C LEU A 63 3.86 -14.31 4.76
N GLY A 64 4.40 -13.55 5.71
CA GLY A 64 3.71 -13.17 6.95
C GLY A 64 4.57 -12.27 7.83
N ASP A 65 4.00 -11.78 8.91
CA ASP A 65 4.62 -10.75 9.78
C ASP A 65 5.55 -11.35 10.84
N ALA A 66 5.50 -12.68 11.03
CA ALA A 66 6.09 -13.33 12.20
C ALA A 66 7.57 -13.69 12.06
N SER A 67 8.14 -13.63 10.84
CA SER A 67 9.54 -14.03 10.62
C SER A 67 10.17 -13.33 9.42
N ASP A 68 11.46 -13.05 9.53
CA ASP A 68 12.23 -12.56 8.39
C ASP A 68 12.26 -13.59 7.25
N PRO A 69 12.23 -13.14 5.99
CA PRO A 69 12.33 -14.04 4.85
C PRO A 69 13.69 -14.74 4.81
N SER A 70 13.66 -16.02 4.46
CA SER A 70 14.90 -16.80 4.32
C SER A 70 15.76 -16.30 3.15
N PRO A 71 17.08 -16.58 3.15
CA PRO A 71 17.96 -16.24 2.01
C PRO A 71 17.46 -16.83 0.67
N ALA A 72 16.87 -18.03 0.71
CA ALA A 72 16.28 -18.67 -0.48
C ALA A 72 15.08 -17.86 -0.99
N ARG A 73 14.23 -17.36 -0.09
CA ARG A 73 13.09 -16.51 -0.45
C ARG A 73 13.54 -15.18 -1.05
N ILE A 74 14.57 -14.54 -0.48
CA ILE A 74 15.15 -13.31 -1.03
C ILE A 74 15.67 -13.55 -2.45
N ALA A 75 16.38 -14.65 -2.69
CA ALA A 75 16.88 -15.01 -4.02
C ALA A 75 15.73 -15.26 -5.02
N GLU A 76 14.66 -15.95 -4.60
CA GLU A 76 13.47 -16.19 -5.41
C GLU A 76 12.81 -14.88 -5.84
N ILE A 77 12.59 -13.95 -4.88
CA ILE A 77 11.95 -12.66 -5.18
C ILE A 77 12.84 -11.79 -6.06
N ARG A 78 14.16 -11.77 -5.81
CA ARG A 78 15.13 -11.08 -6.70
C ARG A 78 15.02 -11.60 -8.14
N LYS A 79 14.98 -12.93 -8.30
CA LYS A 79 14.82 -13.54 -9.63
C LYS A 79 13.51 -13.07 -10.28
N ARG A 80 12.39 -13.06 -9.55
CA ARG A 80 11.11 -12.56 -10.03
C ARG A 80 11.18 -11.09 -10.45
N VAL A 81 11.81 -10.23 -9.63
CA VAL A 81 12.01 -8.81 -9.96
C VAL A 81 12.70 -8.63 -11.31
N VAL A 82 13.71 -9.47 -11.61
CA VAL A 82 14.41 -9.43 -12.89
C VAL A 82 13.56 -10.01 -14.02
N ASP A 83 13.03 -11.21 -13.85
CA ASP A 83 12.33 -11.96 -14.91
C ASP A 83 11.04 -11.27 -15.36
N GLU A 84 10.32 -10.67 -14.42
CA GLU A 84 9.05 -9.98 -14.70
C GLU A 84 9.25 -8.48 -14.99
N ALA A 85 10.48 -7.98 -14.94
CA ALA A 85 10.80 -6.56 -15.07
C ALA A 85 10.02 -5.69 -14.07
N VAL A 86 10.01 -6.09 -12.79
CA VAL A 86 9.38 -5.32 -11.71
C VAL A 86 10.06 -3.97 -11.57
N GLU A 87 9.28 -2.91 -11.56
CA GLU A 87 9.78 -1.54 -11.55
C GLU A 87 9.92 -0.97 -10.13
N CYS A 88 9.13 -1.49 -9.18
CA CYS A 88 9.11 -1.01 -7.80
C CYS A 88 9.05 -2.14 -6.77
N VAL A 89 9.84 -2.02 -5.71
CA VAL A 89 9.77 -2.89 -4.53
C VAL A 89 9.42 -2.04 -3.31
N LEU A 90 8.26 -2.28 -2.72
CA LEU A 90 7.76 -1.50 -1.60
C LEU A 90 8.38 -1.95 -0.29
N ALA A 91 8.88 -1.01 0.47
CA ALA A 91 9.36 -1.19 1.84
C ALA A 91 8.31 -0.69 2.83
N GLU A 92 8.40 -1.13 4.08
CA GLU A 92 7.52 -0.69 5.17
C GLU A 92 8.34 -0.30 6.39
N PRO A 93 7.92 0.73 7.15
CA PRO A 93 8.71 1.22 8.30
C PRO A 93 8.79 0.20 9.43
N GLN A 94 7.88 -0.78 9.47
CA GLN A 94 7.81 -1.83 10.50
C GLN A 94 8.84 -2.94 10.31
N PHE A 95 9.43 -3.06 9.10
CA PHE A 95 10.31 -4.17 8.73
C PHE A 95 11.74 -3.73 8.41
N ASN A 96 12.63 -4.71 8.36
CA ASN A 96 14.04 -4.47 8.09
C ASN A 96 14.28 -3.98 6.66
N GLN A 97 14.71 -2.73 6.53
CA GLN A 97 15.02 -2.10 5.25
C GLN A 97 16.18 -2.81 4.50
N GLY A 98 17.04 -3.51 5.23
CA GLY A 98 18.14 -4.31 4.63
C GLY A 98 17.63 -5.44 3.75
N THR A 99 16.48 -6.01 4.06
CA THR A 99 15.84 -7.06 3.26
C THR A 99 15.43 -6.54 1.88
N VAL A 100 14.82 -5.35 1.82
CA VAL A 100 14.44 -4.73 0.54
C VAL A 100 15.68 -4.41 -0.28
N LYS A 101 16.74 -3.86 0.35
CA LYS A 101 18.03 -3.60 -0.33
C LYS A 101 18.60 -4.87 -0.93
N ALA A 102 18.56 -5.98 -0.18
CA ALA A 102 19.05 -7.26 -0.68
C ALA A 102 18.24 -7.79 -1.88
N VAL A 103 16.93 -7.53 -1.93
CA VAL A 103 16.08 -7.91 -3.06
C VAL A 103 16.40 -7.09 -4.32
N ILE A 104 16.57 -5.77 -4.21
CA ILE A 104 16.77 -4.89 -5.37
C ILE A 104 18.21 -4.81 -5.84
N GLU A 105 19.19 -5.29 -5.07
CA GLU A 105 20.61 -5.23 -5.41
C GLU A 105 20.90 -5.89 -6.76
N GLY A 106 21.49 -5.14 -7.67
CA GLY A 106 21.80 -5.59 -9.04
C GLY A 106 20.58 -5.61 -9.99
N THR A 107 19.42 -5.13 -9.55
CA THR A 107 18.23 -4.95 -10.40
C THR A 107 18.07 -3.48 -10.82
N LYS A 108 17.06 -3.20 -11.65
CA LYS A 108 16.69 -1.83 -12.03
C LYS A 108 15.49 -1.30 -11.25
N ALA A 109 14.97 -2.08 -10.30
CA ALA A 109 13.79 -1.71 -9.52
C ALA A 109 14.09 -0.55 -8.57
N ASN A 110 13.18 0.41 -8.51
CA ASN A 110 13.15 1.45 -7.49
C ASN A 110 12.63 0.89 -6.16
N THR A 111 12.73 1.68 -5.10
CA THR A 111 12.07 1.39 -3.83
C THR A 111 11.49 2.65 -3.23
N THR A 112 10.35 2.49 -2.58
CA THR A 112 9.74 3.53 -1.75
C THR A 112 9.17 2.91 -0.47
N VAL A 113 8.93 3.74 0.53
CA VAL A 113 8.33 3.30 1.80
C VAL A 113 6.84 3.62 1.75
N ILE A 114 6.01 2.60 1.95
CA ILE A 114 4.58 2.74 2.23
C ILE A 114 4.29 2.29 3.65
N ASP A 115 3.30 2.88 4.28
CA ASP A 115 2.99 2.62 5.69
C ASP A 115 1.50 2.27 5.84
N PRO A 116 1.15 0.99 5.90
CA PRO A 116 -0.24 0.55 6.03
C PRO A 116 -0.84 0.79 7.42
N LEU A 117 0.00 1.09 8.42
CA LEU A 117 -0.44 1.39 9.78
C LEU A 117 -0.53 2.88 10.10
N GLY A 118 0.06 3.74 9.25
CA GLY A 118 0.03 5.18 9.45
C GLY A 118 0.82 5.66 10.67
N VAL A 119 1.98 5.05 10.95
CA VAL A 119 2.79 5.32 12.16
C VAL A 119 3.13 6.82 12.33
N LYS A 120 3.22 7.55 11.23
CA LYS A 120 3.55 8.98 11.22
C LYS A 120 2.33 9.89 11.07
N LEU A 121 1.13 9.32 11.00
CA LEU A 121 -0.09 10.10 10.84
C LEU A 121 -0.67 10.47 12.21
N GLU A 122 -1.18 11.69 12.31
CA GLU A 122 -1.88 12.16 13.51
C GLU A 122 -3.21 11.41 13.67
N PRO A 123 -3.49 10.86 14.87
CA PRO A 123 -4.78 10.25 15.18
C PRO A 123 -5.92 11.28 15.06
N GLY A 124 -7.05 10.86 14.51
CA GLY A 124 -8.21 11.74 14.40
C GLY A 124 -9.11 11.42 13.20
N PRO A 125 -10.11 12.26 12.94
CA PRO A 125 -11.11 12.02 11.89
C PRO A 125 -10.53 11.87 10.48
N SER A 126 -9.39 12.50 10.19
CA SER A 126 -8.73 12.47 8.88
C SER A 126 -7.70 11.34 8.73
N LEU A 127 -7.45 10.55 9.79
CA LEU A 127 -6.42 9.50 9.78
C LEU A 127 -6.63 8.52 8.61
N TYR A 128 -7.82 7.99 8.46
CA TYR A 128 -8.12 6.99 7.43
C TYR A 128 -7.95 7.55 6.02
N GLU A 129 -8.47 8.75 5.76
CA GLU A 129 -8.33 9.38 4.45
C GLU A 129 -6.87 9.65 4.11
N ASN A 130 -6.10 10.17 5.06
CA ASN A 130 -4.67 10.42 4.89
C ASN A 130 -3.87 9.14 4.70
N LEU A 131 -4.23 8.05 5.40
CA LEU A 131 -3.61 6.75 5.24
C LEU A 131 -3.76 6.23 3.80
N ILE A 132 -4.98 6.18 3.30
CA ILE A 132 -5.29 5.67 1.95
C ILE A 132 -4.62 6.55 0.87
N ARG A 133 -4.69 7.88 1.02
CA ARG A 133 -4.03 8.82 0.11
C ARG A 133 -2.52 8.64 0.10
N ASN A 134 -1.91 8.43 1.27
CA ASN A 134 -0.47 8.22 1.39
C ASN A 134 -0.02 6.90 0.74
N LEU A 135 -0.79 5.82 0.88
CA LEU A 135 -0.51 4.56 0.18
C LEU A 135 -0.45 4.78 -1.34
N ALA A 136 -1.49 5.40 -1.90
CA ALA A 136 -1.55 5.68 -3.33
C ALA A 136 -0.40 6.60 -3.81
N THR A 137 -0.20 7.70 -3.11
CA THR A 137 0.81 8.71 -3.49
C THR A 137 2.23 8.14 -3.40
N ASN A 138 2.53 7.37 -2.35
CA ASN A 138 3.87 6.79 -2.20
C ASN A 138 4.10 5.65 -3.18
N LEU A 139 3.09 4.84 -3.49
CA LEU A 139 3.19 3.85 -4.57
C LEU A 139 3.50 4.55 -5.90
N ALA A 140 2.74 5.58 -6.28
CA ALA A 140 2.93 6.30 -7.53
C ALA A 140 4.32 6.95 -7.66
N LYS A 141 4.93 7.41 -6.55
CA LYS A 141 6.30 7.98 -6.54
C LYS A 141 7.41 6.97 -6.85
N CYS A 142 7.11 5.69 -6.85
CA CYS A 142 8.12 4.65 -7.06
C CYS A 142 8.42 4.45 -8.55
N PHE A 143 7.54 4.89 -9.42
CA PHE A 143 7.64 4.76 -10.87
C PHE A 143 8.04 6.07 -11.52
#